data_53dd31e6b6edbcddfe5c90ea20934eca
#
_entry.id   53dd31e6b6edbcddfe5c90ea20934eca
#
_cell.length_a   1.000
_cell.length_b   1.000
_cell.length_c   1.000
_cell.angle_alpha   90.00
_cell.angle_beta   90.00
_cell.angle_gamma   90.00
#
_symmetry.space_group_name_H-M   'P 1'
#
loop_
_entity.id
_entity.type
_entity.pdbx_description
1 polymer ?
#
loop_
_entity_poly.entity_id
_entity_poly.type
_entity_poly.pdbx_seq_one_letter_code
_entity_poly.pdbx_strand_id
1 'polypeptide(L)'
;RAGKKLLAAKNLMTDPEQAKKFVHLTGVDSLGVAVGTLHGPMKIFKRLPKIDFERLSDIHKKVKIPLVLHGGSGVPVADLKKAAKFGVAVVNIDTELRLAYLAALRWELARQKKEYDPRVIFAPVVKALTVVVEEKLRALQN
;
A
#
# COMPACT_ATOMS: atom_id res chain seq x y z
N ARG A 1 0.13 19.20 -13.93
CA ARG A 1 0.15 20.30 -12.92
C ARG A 1 -0.61 19.97 -11.64
N ALA A 2 -1.61 19.09 -11.65
CA ALA A 2 -2.36 18.67 -10.46
C ALA A 2 -1.53 17.91 -9.42
N GLY A 3 -0.64 17.02 -9.84
CA GLY A 3 0.19 16.20 -8.93
C GLY A 3 1.16 16.99 -8.05
N LYS A 4 1.64 18.16 -8.50
CA LYS A 4 2.54 19.01 -7.70
C LYS A 4 1.85 19.69 -6.51
N LYS A 5 0.56 20.00 -6.61
CA LYS A 5 -0.24 20.60 -5.52
C LYS A 5 -0.61 19.58 -4.45
N LEU A 6 -0.86 18.31 -4.85
CA LEU A 6 -1.16 17.22 -3.89
C LEU A 6 0.01 16.90 -2.95
N LEU A 7 1.25 16.98 -3.44
CA LEU A 7 2.46 16.66 -2.64
C LEU A 7 2.78 17.72 -1.57
N ALA A 8 2.23 18.92 -1.66
CA ALA A 8 2.46 20.01 -0.70
C ALA A 8 1.47 20.04 0.46
N ALA A 9 0.44 19.19 0.46
CA ALA A 9 -0.69 19.34 1.37
C ALA A 9 -0.54 18.46 2.61
N LYS A 10 0.08 18.99 3.67
CA LYS A 10 -0.10 18.50 5.06
C LYS A 10 -1.60 18.33 5.40
N ASN A 11 -2.49 19.04 4.70
CA ASN A 11 -3.94 18.99 4.87
C ASN A 11 -4.64 17.73 4.31
N LEU A 12 -3.90 16.84 3.62
CA LEU A 12 -4.45 15.57 3.11
C LEU A 12 -4.14 14.38 4.02
N MET A 13 -3.37 14.58 5.08
CA MET A 13 -3.12 13.54 6.07
C MET A 13 -4.27 13.48 7.06
N THR A 14 -4.53 12.30 7.59
CA THR A 14 -5.53 12.08 8.63
C THR A 14 -5.23 12.95 9.85
N ASP A 15 -6.20 13.79 10.24
CA ASP A 15 -6.12 14.57 11.48
C ASP A 15 -6.47 13.70 12.68
N PRO A 16 -5.64 13.67 13.74
CA PRO A 16 -5.86 12.79 14.88
C PRO A 16 -7.17 13.07 15.68
N GLU A 17 -7.61 14.33 15.76
CA GLU A 17 -8.87 14.66 16.46
C GLU A 17 -10.08 14.29 15.63
N GLN A 18 -10.02 14.53 14.31
CA GLN A 18 -11.08 14.08 13.41
C GLN A 18 -11.19 12.55 13.39
N ALA A 19 -10.06 11.83 13.39
CA ALA A 19 -10.03 10.37 13.47
C ALA A 19 -10.73 9.89 14.75
N LYS A 20 -10.40 10.47 15.90
CA LYS A 20 -11.05 10.15 17.19
C LYS A 20 -12.57 10.38 17.14
N LYS A 21 -13.00 11.53 16.64
CA LYS A 21 -14.41 11.86 16.49
C LYS A 21 -15.12 10.89 15.55
N PHE A 22 -14.51 10.57 14.40
CA PHE A 22 -15.06 9.64 13.43
C PHE A 22 -15.28 8.25 14.03
N VAL A 23 -14.24 7.68 14.66
CA VAL A 23 -14.32 6.36 15.32
C VAL A 23 -15.42 6.34 16.40
N HIS A 24 -15.48 7.39 17.23
CA HIS A 24 -16.49 7.49 18.27
C HIS A 24 -17.92 7.55 17.72
N LEU A 25 -18.14 8.29 16.64
CA LEU A 25 -19.47 8.45 16.05
C LEU A 25 -19.93 7.24 15.21
N THR A 26 -18.99 6.52 14.60
CA THR A 26 -19.32 5.44 13.67
C THR A 26 -19.20 4.05 14.28
N GLY A 27 -18.40 3.88 15.33
CA GLY A 27 -18.15 2.59 15.96
C GLY A 27 -17.41 1.58 15.05
N VAL A 28 -16.59 2.06 14.10
CA VAL A 28 -15.83 1.17 13.19
C VAL A 28 -14.78 0.36 13.95
N ASP A 29 -14.55 -0.88 13.49
CA ASP A 29 -13.61 -1.82 14.11
C ASP A 29 -12.14 -1.57 13.69
N SER A 30 -11.92 -0.85 12.60
CA SER A 30 -10.60 -0.46 12.12
C SER A 30 -10.68 0.86 11.35
N LEU A 31 -9.56 1.60 11.25
CA LEU A 31 -9.51 2.88 10.57
C LEU A 31 -8.40 2.93 9.53
N GLY A 32 -8.77 3.19 8.27
CA GLY A 32 -7.82 3.55 7.21
C GLY A 32 -7.26 4.95 7.41
N VAL A 33 -5.93 5.09 7.40
CA VAL A 33 -5.26 6.36 7.68
C VAL A 33 -4.35 6.81 6.54
N ALA A 34 -4.35 8.11 6.27
CA ALA A 34 -3.42 8.78 5.38
C ALA A 34 -2.30 9.42 6.21
N VAL A 35 -1.09 8.86 6.13
CA VAL A 35 0.06 9.28 6.92
C VAL A 35 1.33 9.47 6.05
N GLY A 36 1.15 9.98 4.83
CA GLY A 36 2.25 10.31 3.92
C GLY A 36 2.57 9.27 2.85
N THR A 37 1.94 8.09 2.91
CA THR A 37 1.99 7.10 1.83
C THR A 37 1.09 7.53 0.66
N LEU A 38 1.48 7.15 -0.56
CA LEU A 38 0.80 7.56 -1.79
C LEU A 38 0.42 6.33 -2.62
N HIS A 39 -0.69 6.45 -3.38
CA HIS A 39 -1.11 5.44 -4.34
C HIS A 39 -0.55 5.73 -5.73
N GLY A 40 -0.20 4.67 -6.48
CA GLY A 40 0.19 4.76 -7.89
C GLY A 40 1.65 4.37 -8.17
N PRO A 41 2.05 4.35 -9.45
CA PRO A 41 3.39 3.95 -9.86
C PRO A 41 4.45 4.91 -9.31
N MET A 42 5.46 4.38 -8.63
CA MET A 42 6.53 5.16 -7.98
C MET A 42 7.29 6.09 -8.93
N LYS A 43 7.31 5.79 -10.23
CA LYS A 43 7.89 6.66 -11.27
C LYS A 43 7.19 8.01 -11.41
N ILE A 44 5.90 8.11 -11.01
CA ILE A 44 5.15 9.36 -11.02
C ILE A 44 5.56 10.24 -9.83
N PHE A 45 6.02 9.64 -8.76
CA PHE A 45 6.45 10.33 -7.55
C PHE A 45 7.98 10.36 -7.51
N LYS A 46 8.56 11.54 -7.62
CA LYS A 46 10.02 11.75 -7.53
C LYS A 46 10.61 11.36 -6.16
N ARG A 47 9.80 10.92 -5.22
CA ARG A 47 10.19 10.50 -3.87
C ARG A 47 9.52 9.17 -3.53
N LEU A 48 10.26 8.32 -2.81
CA LEU A 48 9.68 7.16 -2.15
C LEU A 48 8.62 7.62 -1.14
N PRO A 49 7.49 6.88 -1.02
CA PRO A 49 6.50 7.17 0.01
C PRO A 49 7.15 7.02 1.38
N LYS A 50 6.94 8.00 2.25
CA LYS A 50 7.45 8.00 3.62
C LYS A 50 6.29 8.09 4.59
N ILE A 51 6.33 7.25 5.63
CA ILE A 51 5.35 7.28 6.71
C ILE A 51 5.72 8.44 7.65
N ASP A 52 4.75 9.29 7.95
CA ASP A 52 4.83 10.27 9.04
C ASP A 52 4.53 9.54 10.36
N PHE A 53 5.59 9.09 11.03
CA PHE A 53 5.49 8.31 12.26
C PHE A 53 5.00 9.12 13.45
N GLU A 54 5.23 10.43 13.48
CA GLU A 54 4.73 11.31 14.52
C GLU A 54 3.20 11.37 14.45
N ARG A 55 2.67 11.67 13.27
CA ARG A 55 1.23 11.67 13.01
C ARG A 55 0.59 10.31 13.26
N LEU A 56 1.23 9.22 12.80
CA LEU A 56 0.75 7.86 13.03
C LEU A 56 0.65 7.55 14.54
N SER A 57 1.68 7.93 15.31
CA SER A 57 1.68 7.80 16.78
C SER A 57 0.54 8.58 17.42
N ASP A 58 0.30 9.81 16.98
CA ASP A 58 -0.75 10.65 17.55
C ASP A 58 -2.16 10.12 17.25
N ILE A 59 -2.37 9.60 16.03
CA ILE A 59 -3.62 8.91 15.70
C ILE A 59 -3.80 7.67 16.58
N HIS A 60 -2.78 6.82 16.70
CA HIS A 60 -2.85 5.58 17.49
C HIS A 60 -3.16 5.84 18.96
N LYS A 61 -2.56 6.88 19.56
CA LYS A 61 -2.87 7.29 20.95
C LYS A 61 -4.34 7.65 21.14
N LYS A 62 -4.99 8.21 20.12
CA LYS A 62 -6.36 8.75 20.22
C LYS A 62 -7.45 7.76 19.86
N VAL A 63 -7.24 6.88 18.87
CA VAL A 63 -8.33 6.02 18.36
C VAL A 63 -8.39 4.63 19.01
N LYS A 64 -7.29 4.06 19.48
CA LYS A 64 -7.22 2.78 20.21
C LYS A 64 -7.82 1.56 19.48
N ILE A 65 -7.99 1.63 18.16
CA ILE A 65 -8.44 0.54 17.31
C ILE A 65 -7.35 0.21 16.27
N PRO A 66 -7.40 -0.96 15.62
CA PRO A 66 -6.47 -1.32 14.55
C PRO A 66 -6.45 -0.29 13.42
N LEU A 67 -5.26 0.06 12.96
CA LEU A 67 -5.08 0.98 11.83
C LEU A 67 -4.77 0.21 10.54
N VAL A 68 -5.29 0.72 9.42
CA VAL A 68 -5.02 0.21 8.08
C VAL A 68 -4.17 1.23 7.33
N LEU A 69 -2.97 0.82 6.90
CA LEU A 69 -2.08 1.65 6.10
C LEU A 69 -2.36 1.43 4.61
N HIS A 70 -2.83 2.47 3.92
CA HIS A 70 -2.94 2.49 2.47
C HIS A 70 -1.63 2.89 1.80
N GLY A 71 -1.44 2.46 0.54
CA GLY A 71 -0.26 2.85 -0.25
C GLY A 71 1.05 2.23 0.24
N GLY A 72 1.01 0.97 0.70
CA GLY A 72 2.18 0.24 1.18
C GLY A 72 3.19 -0.17 0.10
N SER A 73 2.81 -0.10 -1.18
CA SER A 73 3.72 -0.37 -2.30
C SER A 73 4.90 0.60 -2.30
N GLY A 74 6.12 0.06 -2.37
CA GLY A 74 7.36 0.86 -2.37
C GLY A 74 7.77 1.43 -1.02
N VAL A 75 6.99 1.21 0.04
CA VAL A 75 7.41 1.57 1.40
C VAL A 75 8.47 0.55 1.86
N PRO A 76 9.61 0.99 2.42
CA PRO A 76 10.62 0.08 2.96
C PRO A 76 10.03 -0.86 4.01
N VAL A 77 10.42 -2.15 3.95
CA VAL A 77 9.92 -3.17 4.90
C VAL A 77 10.17 -2.77 6.35
N ALA A 78 11.33 -2.17 6.64
CA ALA A 78 11.65 -1.68 7.97
C ALA A 78 10.64 -0.63 8.48
N ASP A 79 10.16 0.25 7.58
CA ASP A 79 9.15 1.26 7.91
C ASP A 79 7.77 0.64 8.13
N LEU A 80 7.40 -0.39 7.34
CA LEU A 80 6.17 -1.16 7.55
C LEU A 80 6.18 -1.88 8.90
N LYS A 81 7.28 -2.57 9.25
CA LYS A 81 7.46 -3.21 10.56
C LYS A 81 7.41 -2.19 11.70
N LYS A 82 8.04 -1.02 11.50
CA LYS A 82 7.97 0.06 12.48
C LYS A 82 6.53 0.56 12.65
N ALA A 83 5.76 0.69 11.56
CA ALA A 83 4.36 1.13 11.60
C ALA A 83 3.47 0.20 12.44
N ALA A 84 3.75 -1.11 12.46
CA ALA A 84 3.04 -2.06 13.31
C ALA A 84 3.12 -1.71 14.80
N LYS A 85 4.25 -1.14 15.27
CA LYS A 85 4.42 -0.67 16.66
C LYS A 85 3.52 0.53 17.01
N PHE A 86 2.94 1.17 16.00
CA PHE A 86 2.00 2.28 16.13
C PHE A 86 0.57 1.87 15.75
N GLY A 87 0.23 0.58 15.94
CA GLY A 87 -1.14 0.09 15.78
C GLY A 87 -1.57 -0.23 14.35
N VAL A 88 -0.67 -0.18 13.37
CA VAL A 88 -0.98 -0.65 12.02
C VAL A 88 -1.06 -2.18 12.03
N ALA A 89 -2.28 -2.70 11.82
CA ALA A 89 -2.56 -4.13 11.77
C ALA A 89 -2.68 -4.66 10.33
N VAL A 90 -2.98 -3.78 9.38
CA VAL A 90 -3.15 -4.13 7.96
C VAL A 90 -2.37 -3.16 7.08
N VAL A 91 -1.68 -3.67 6.07
CA VAL A 91 -1.01 -2.88 5.03
C VAL A 91 -1.55 -3.27 3.66
N ASN A 92 -2.08 -2.31 2.92
CA ASN A 92 -2.59 -2.53 1.57
C ASN A 92 -1.47 -2.31 0.54
N ILE A 93 -1.16 -3.36 -0.21
CA ILE A 93 -0.17 -3.36 -1.29
C ILE A 93 -0.89 -3.70 -2.60
N ASP A 94 -0.89 -2.79 -3.57
CA ASP A 94 -1.59 -2.93 -4.85
C ASP A 94 -0.67 -2.68 -6.05
N THR A 95 0.00 -1.54 -6.07
CA THR A 95 0.78 -1.09 -7.24
C THR A 95 1.88 -2.09 -7.65
N GLU A 96 2.57 -2.70 -6.70
CA GLU A 96 3.60 -3.70 -6.98
C GLU A 96 3.01 -4.93 -7.67
N LEU A 97 1.84 -5.39 -7.21
CA LEU A 97 1.12 -6.52 -7.79
C LEU A 97 0.68 -6.21 -9.23
N ARG A 98 0.11 -5.01 -9.45
CA ARG A 98 -0.29 -4.59 -10.81
C ARG A 98 0.90 -4.49 -11.76
N LEU A 99 2.03 -3.99 -11.29
CA LEU A 99 3.24 -3.90 -12.11
C LEU A 99 3.80 -5.29 -12.45
N ALA A 100 3.84 -6.20 -11.49
CA ALA A 100 4.25 -7.58 -11.71
C ALA A 100 3.31 -8.30 -12.69
N TYR A 101 2.00 -8.14 -12.51
CA TYR A 101 0.98 -8.68 -13.41
C TYR A 101 1.19 -8.20 -14.85
N LEU A 102 1.29 -6.88 -15.05
CA LEU A 102 1.43 -6.31 -16.39
C LEU A 102 2.77 -6.69 -17.05
N ALA A 103 3.85 -6.77 -16.27
CA ALA A 103 5.13 -7.19 -16.79
C ALA A 103 5.11 -8.66 -17.25
N ALA A 104 4.59 -9.56 -16.41
CA ALA A 104 4.46 -10.96 -16.72
C ALA A 104 3.52 -11.20 -17.91
N LEU A 105 2.36 -10.54 -17.94
CA LEU A 105 1.41 -10.67 -19.04
C LEU A 105 2.02 -10.21 -20.39
N ARG A 106 2.69 -9.06 -20.40
CA ARG A 106 3.35 -8.57 -21.61
C ARG A 106 4.42 -9.53 -22.11
N TRP A 107 5.19 -10.12 -21.19
CA TRP A 107 6.19 -11.12 -21.52
C TRP A 107 5.57 -12.36 -22.14
N GLU A 108 4.52 -12.93 -21.52
CA GLU A 108 3.87 -14.14 -22.01
C GLU A 108 3.19 -13.94 -23.37
N LEU A 109 2.50 -12.82 -23.58
CA LEU A 109 1.89 -12.48 -24.86
C LEU A 109 2.95 -12.30 -25.97
N ALA A 110 4.10 -11.73 -25.65
CA ALA A 110 5.19 -11.59 -26.61
C ALA A 110 5.87 -12.94 -26.96
N ARG A 111 5.98 -13.84 -25.98
CA ARG A 111 6.59 -15.16 -26.11
C ARG A 111 5.70 -16.17 -26.83
N GLN A 112 4.41 -16.15 -26.51
CA GLN A 112 3.42 -17.15 -26.94
C GLN A 112 2.42 -16.58 -27.97
N LYS A 113 2.94 -16.03 -29.06
CA LYS A 113 2.15 -15.31 -30.10
C LYS A 113 1.02 -16.12 -30.74
N LYS A 114 1.10 -17.46 -30.73
CA LYS A 114 0.11 -18.34 -31.33
C LYS A 114 -0.83 -18.99 -30.30
N GLU A 115 -0.54 -18.77 -29.02
CA GLU A 115 -1.39 -19.30 -27.96
C GLU A 115 -2.70 -18.49 -27.88
N TYR A 116 -3.81 -19.16 -27.81
CA TYR A 116 -5.14 -18.59 -27.72
C TYR A 116 -5.88 -18.98 -26.41
N ASP A 117 -5.35 -19.98 -25.68
CA ASP A 117 -5.97 -20.41 -24.42
C ASP A 117 -5.47 -19.48 -23.28
N PRO A 118 -6.40 -18.68 -22.68
CA PRO A 118 -6.03 -17.79 -21.62
C PRO A 118 -5.49 -18.51 -20.37
N ARG A 119 -5.85 -19.76 -20.13
CA ARG A 119 -5.37 -20.56 -19.00
C ARG A 119 -3.84 -20.80 -19.11
N VAL A 120 -3.36 -21.06 -20.33
CA VAL A 120 -1.94 -21.25 -20.62
C VAL A 120 -1.18 -19.94 -20.46
N ILE A 121 -1.76 -18.83 -20.94
CA ILE A 121 -1.14 -17.49 -20.85
C ILE A 121 -1.11 -17.01 -19.40
N PHE A 122 -2.19 -17.18 -18.65
CA PHE A 122 -2.29 -16.64 -17.29
C PHE A 122 -1.60 -17.47 -16.22
N ALA A 123 -1.37 -18.77 -16.41
CA ALA A 123 -0.70 -19.60 -15.40
C ALA A 123 0.67 -19.03 -14.95
N PRO A 124 1.61 -18.68 -15.87
CA PRO A 124 2.87 -18.05 -15.47
C PRO A 124 2.69 -16.64 -14.90
N VAL A 125 1.65 -15.90 -15.31
CA VAL A 125 1.34 -14.58 -14.77
C VAL A 125 0.92 -14.69 -13.30
N VAL A 126 0.05 -15.64 -12.96
CA VAL A 126 -0.34 -15.93 -11.58
C VAL A 126 0.87 -16.33 -10.74
N LYS A 127 1.75 -17.17 -11.29
CA LYS A 127 3.00 -17.57 -10.60
C LYS A 127 3.89 -16.36 -10.28
N ALA A 128 4.01 -15.40 -11.20
CA ALA A 128 4.77 -14.18 -10.97
C ALA A 128 4.17 -13.33 -9.83
N LEU A 129 2.84 -13.24 -9.74
CA LEU A 129 2.16 -12.58 -8.62
C LEU A 129 2.40 -13.29 -7.29
N THR A 130 2.33 -14.64 -7.29
CA THR A 130 2.57 -15.45 -6.11
C THR A 130 3.96 -15.17 -5.52
N VAL A 131 5.00 -15.05 -6.35
CA VAL A 131 6.36 -14.71 -5.89
C VAL A 131 6.37 -13.37 -5.16
N VAL A 132 5.76 -12.33 -5.73
CA VAL A 132 5.71 -10.99 -5.09
C VAL A 132 4.98 -11.04 -3.74
N VAL A 133 3.85 -11.76 -3.67
CA VAL A 133 3.09 -11.92 -2.42
C VAL A 133 3.91 -12.66 -1.37
N GLU A 134 4.55 -13.78 -1.73
CA GLU A 134 5.38 -14.56 -0.82
C GLU A 134 6.56 -13.76 -0.27
N GLU A 135 7.25 -12.99 -1.13
CA GLU A 135 8.34 -12.12 -0.71
C GLU A 135 7.88 -11.08 0.33
N LYS A 136 6.72 -10.47 0.10
CA LYS A 136 6.15 -9.51 1.05
C LYS A 136 5.74 -10.16 2.37
N LEU A 137 5.09 -11.31 2.31
CA LEU A 137 4.70 -12.04 3.52
C LEU A 137 5.91 -12.44 4.35
N ARG A 138 6.93 -13.05 3.73
CA ARG A 138 8.18 -13.42 4.42
C ARG A 138 8.89 -12.20 5.02
N ALA A 139 8.94 -11.10 4.27
CA ALA A 139 9.59 -9.89 4.73
C ALA A 139 8.87 -9.22 5.91
N LEU A 140 7.55 -9.36 6.02
CA LEU A 140 6.76 -8.78 7.11
C LEU A 140 6.63 -9.69 8.33
N GLN A 141 6.76 -11.01 8.18
CA GLN A 141 6.68 -11.99 9.28
C GLN A 141 7.95 -12.00 10.17
N ASN A 142 9.13 -11.72 9.60
CA ASN A 142 10.42 -11.68 10.32
C ASN A 142 10.73 -10.26 10.83
#